data_dad754e337a8c6afbca9f7f3f68d0402
#
_entry.id   dad754e337a8c6afbca9f7f3f68d0402
#
_cell.length_a   1.000
_cell.length_b   1.000
_cell.length_c   1.000
_cell.angle_alpha   90.00
_cell.angle_beta   90.00
_cell.angle_gamma   90.00
#
_symmetry.space_group_name_H-M   'P 1'
#
loop_
_entity.id
_entity.type
_entity.pdbx_description
1 polymer ?
#
loop_
_entity_poly.entity_id
_entity_poly.type
_entity_poly.pdbx_seq_one_letter_code
_entity_poly.pdbx_strand_id
1 'polypeptide(L)'
;VIAKTTADGKKAVMVVVNCETDFVAQNADFSVFANTILDLAIANNATSVEAVKALSYAGNGLTVGDKIIEQTGVIGEKIDVSAIEIVEAEHVVAYNHPGNKLASIVGLNKDGEAVADAGKQVAMQVAAMAPIALNEEQVDEATIAREMEVGKEQALAEGKPVEMVEKIAEGKVKKFLKENTLLNQPSLRD
;
A
#
# COMPACT_ATOMS: atom_id res chain seq x y z
N VAL A 1 1.35 -8.86 -3.59
CA VAL A 1 1.19 -8.13 -2.32
C VAL A 1 0.28 -8.92 -1.41
N ILE A 2 0.66 -9.07 -0.14
CA ILE A 2 -0.15 -9.77 0.86
C ILE A 2 -0.06 -9.07 2.20
N ALA A 3 -1.19 -8.99 2.91
CA ALA A 3 -1.31 -8.35 4.21
C ALA A 3 -2.05 -9.25 5.22
N LYS A 4 -1.64 -9.19 6.48
CA LYS A 4 -2.32 -9.87 7.59
C LYS A 4 -2.34 -8.98 8.83
N THR A 5 -3.29 -9.23 9.70
CA THR A 5 -3.33 -8.68 11.06
C THR A 5 -2.82 -9.68 12.08
N THR A 6 -2.25 -9.19 13.18
CA THR A 6 -1.95 -10.02 14.36
C THR A 6 -3.23 -10.47 15.05
N ALA A 7 -3.15 -11.55 15.84
CA ALA A 7 -4.31 -12.15 16.51
C ALA A 7 -5.01 -11.19 17.48
N ASP A 8 -4.28 -10.23 18.07
CA ASP A 8 -4.83 -9.20 18.97
C ASP A 8 -5.51 -8.04 18.23
N GLY A 9 -5.43 -8.00 16.90
CA GLY A 9 -6.01 -6.94 16.07
C GLY A 9 -5.35 -5.56 16.20
N LYS A 10 -4.14 -5.50 16.74
CA LYS A 10 -3.42 -4.25 17.03
C LYS A 10 -2.33 -3.91 16.02
N LYS A 11 -1.91 -4.88 15.22
CA LYS A 11 -0.85 -4.71 14.22
C LYS A 11 -1.25 -5.34 12.90
N ALA A 12 -1.07 -4.60 11.81
CA ALA A 12 -1.18 -5.10 10.44
C ALA A 12 0.18 -5.03 9.75
N VAL A 13 0.52 -6.07 9.01
CA VAL A 13 1.77 -6.17 8.26
C VAL A 13 1.46 -6.53 6.82
N MET A 14 2.13 -5.88 5.89
CA MET A 14 2.03 -6.12 4.46
C MET A 14 3.42 -6.32 3.88
N VAL A 15 3.60 -7.33 3.02
CA VAL A 15 4.84 -7.55 2.27
C VAL A 15 4.56 -7.54 0.77
N VAL A 16 5.52 -7.05 0.01
CA VAL A 16 5.51 -7.10 -1.45
C VAL A 16 6.55 -8.12 -1.88
N VAL A 17 6.08 -9.25 -2.44
CA VAL A 17 6.89 -10.30 -3.04
C VAL A 17 6.69 -10.22 -4.54
N ASN A 18 7.74 -9.89 -5.27
CA ASN A 18 7.71 -9.61 -6.70
C ASN A 18 8.04 -10.86 -7.53
N CYS A 19 7.41 -10.97 -8.68
CA CYS A 19 7.72 -11.86 -9.79
C CYS A 19 7.57 -11.08 -11.10
N GLU A 20 7.85 -11.69 -12.25
CA GLU A 20 7.83 -11.00 -13.53
C GLU A 20 6.49 -11.15 -14.26
N THR A 21 5.78 -12.26 -14.08
CA THR A 21 4.52 -12.54 -14.80
C THR A 21 3.32 -12.72 -13.89
N ASP A 22 2.15 -12.46 -14.45
CA ASP A 22 0.86 -12.72 -13.80
C ASP A 22 0.62 -14.21 -13.55
N PHE A 23 1.17 -15.07 -14.37
CA PHE A 23 1.07 -16.54 -14.22
C PHE A 23 1.70 -16.98 -12.89
N VAL A 24 2.89 -16.48 -12.57
CA VAL A 24 3.56 -16.75 -11.28
C VAL A 24 2.81 -16.07 -10.14
N ALA A 25 2.39 -14.83 -10.29
CA ALA A 25 1.65 -14.11 -9.25
C ALA A 25 0.35 -14.82 -8.83
N GLN A 26 -0.30 -15.53 -9.73
CA GLN A 26 -1.53 -16.28 -9.49
C GLN A 26 -1.29 -17.73 -9.09
N ASN A 27 -0.04 -18.21 -9.12
CA ASN A 27 0.30 -19.58 -8.76
C ASN A 27 0.12 -19.81 -7.25
N ALA A 28 -0.51 -20.94 -6.89
CA ALA A 28 -0.80 -21.26 -5.49
C ALA A 28 0.48 -21.44 -4.66
N ASP A 29 1.51 -22.08 -5.20
CA ASP A 29 2.79 -22.29 -4.50
C ASP A 29 3.52 -20.96 -4.25
N PHE A 30 3.46 -20.05 -5.21
CA PHE A 30 4.01 -18.70 -5.04
C PHE A 30 3.24 -17.92 -3.96
N SER A 31 1.92 -18.07 -3.89
CA SER A 31 1.10 -17.48 -2.82
C SER A 31 1.45 -18.07 -1.45
N VAL A 32 1.69 -19.38 -1.36
CA VAL A 32 2.17 -20.04 -0.12
C VAL A 32 3.53 -19.50 0.29
N PHE A 33 4.44 -19.33 -0.66
CA PHE A 33 5.75 -18.74 -0.42
C PHE A 33 5.68 -17.32 0.13
N ALA A 34 4.87 -16.45 -0.49
CA ALA A 34 4.65 -15.07 -0.03
C ALA A 34 4.01 -15.04 1.37
N ASN A 35 3.02 -15.89 1.63
CA ASN A 35 2.40 -16.03 2.96
C ASN A 35 3.41 -16.47 4.02
N THR A 36 4.28 -17.40 3.70
CA THR A 36 5.32 -17.87 4.62
C THR A 36 6.27 -16.74 5.00
N ILE A 37 6.70 -15.93 4.04
CA ILE A 37 7.53 -14.75 4.30
C ILE A 37 6.82 -13.77 5.22
N LEU A 38 5.55 -13.46 4.97
CA LEU A 38 4.75 -12.58 5.81
C LEU A 38 4.61 -13.11 7.24
N ASP A 39 4.31 -14.40 7.39
CA ASP A 39 4.17 -15.04 8.70
C ASP A 39 5.50 -15.00 9.49
N LEU A 40 6.62 -15.22 8.83
CA LEU A 40 7.95 -15.08 9.43
C LEU A 40 8.24 -13.63 9.85
N ALA A 41 7.89 -12.67 9.03
CA ALA A 41 8.05 -11.24 9.33
C ALA A 41 7.23 -10.84 10.55
N ILE A 42 5.99 -11.29 10.67
CA ILE A 42 5.11 -11.04 11.82
C ILE A 42 5.68 -11.70 13.08
N ALA A 43 6.02 -12.98 13.02
CA ALA A 43 6.51 -13.75 14.16
C ALA A 43 7.83 -13.20 14.75
N ASN A 44 8.68 -12.60 13.91
CA ASN A 44 9.97 -12.06 14.31
C ASN A 44 10.00 -10.53 14.42
N ASN A 45 8.85 -9.86 14.31
CA ASN A 45 8.75 -8.40 14.35
C ASN A 45 9.72 -7.68 13.40
N ALA A 46 9.92 -8.21 12.20
CA ALA A 46 10.76 -7.59 11.20
C ALA A 46 10.15 -6.27 10.71
N THR A 47 10.98 -5.23 10.58
CA THR A 47 10.55 -3.87 10.23
C THR A 47 11.21 -3.32 8.96
N SER A 48 12.08 -4.09 8.33
CA SER A 48 12.75 -3.71 7.08
C SER A 48 12.88 -4.90 6.13
N VAL A 49 13.07 -4.62 4.87
CA VAL A 49 13.30 -5.65 3.84
C VAL A 49 14.55 -6.47 4.17
N GLU A 50 15.62 -5.82 4.63
CA GLU A 50 16.87 -6.47 5.04
C GLU A 50 16.63 -7.41 6.21
N ALA A 51 15.87 -6.98 7.22
CA ALA A 51 15.50 -7.82 8.36
C ALA A 51 14.66 -9.03 7.93
N VAL A 52 13.71 -8.86 7.01
CA VAL A 52 12.91 -9.96 6.46
C VAL A 52 13.80 -10.97 5.74
N LYS A 53 14.70 -10.51 4.88
CA LYS A 53 15.61 -11.38 4.11
C LYS A 53 16.59 -12.16 5.00
N ALA A 54 16.93 -11.63 6.16
CA ALA A 54 17.83 -12.27 7.14
C ALA A 54 17.14 -13.33 8.01
N LEU A 55 15.81 -13.41 8.02
CA LEU A 55 15.06 -14.38 8.82
C LEU A 55 15.35 -15.82 8.39
N SER A 56 15.41 -16.74 9.36
CA SER A 56 15.51 -18.18 9.07
C SER A 56 14.25 -18.68 8.37
N TYR A 57 14.44 -19.38 7.26
CA TYR A 57 13.37 -20.04 6.50
C TYR A 57 13.31 -21.53 6.82
N ALA A 58 12.19 -21.97 7.39
CA ALA A 58 11.88 -23.40 7.64
C ALA A 58 12.90 -24.21 8.47
N GLY A 59 13.78 -23.58 9.24
CA GLY A 59 14.67 -24.27 10.19
C GLY A 59 15.77 -25.14 9.58
N ASN A 60 16.03 -25.01 8.27
CA ASN A 60 17.04 -25.80 7.53
C ASN A 60 18.38 -25.05 7.31
N GLY A 61 18.58 -23.95 8.05
CA GLY A 61 19.78 -23.12 7.94
C GLY A 61 19.75 -22.12 6.77
N LEU A 62 18.73 -22.12 5.94
CA LEU A 62 18.52 -21.13 4.89
C LEU A 62 17.85 -19.88 5.46
N THR A 63 18.21 -18.72 4.93
CA THR A 63 17.49 -17.46 5.16
C THR A 63 16.36 -17.28 4.14
N VAL A 64 15.47 -16.34 4.38
CA VAL A 64 14.48 -15.88 3.39
C VAL A 64 15.19 -15.42 2.11
N GLY A 65 16.31 -14.70 2.24
CA GLY A 65 17.12 -14.28 1.10
C GLY A 65 17.65 -15.45 0.27
N ASP A 66 18.17 -16.51 0.92
CA ASP A 66 18.62 -17.73 0.24
C ASP A 66 17.46 -18.43 -0.47
N LYS A 67 16.28 -18.46 0.17
CA LYS A 67 15.08 -19.06 -0.43
C LYS A 67 14.56 -18.26 -1.63
N ILE A 68 14.69 -16.94 -1.63
CA ILE A 68 14.38 -16.10 -2.79
C ILE A 68 15.28 -16.46 -3.98
N ILE A 69 16.58 -16.65 -3.74
CA ILE A 69 17.54 -17.05 -4.78
C ILE A 69 17.17 -18.45 -5.33
N GLU A 70 16.88 -19.40 -4.44
CA GLU A 70 16.44 -20.74 -4.83
C GLU A 70 15.16 -20.69 -5.69
N GLN A 71 14.15 -19.93 -5.26
CA GLN A 71 12.88 -19.80 -5.99
C GLN A 71 13.07 -19.10 -7.35
N THR A 72 13.96 -18.13 -7.45
CA THR A 72 14.33 -17.52 -8.73
C THR A 72 14.87 -18.56 -9.70
N GLY A 73 15.72 -19.49 -9.23
CA GLY A 73 16.23 -20.59 -10.05
C GLY A 73 15.16 -21.62 -10.45
N VAL A 74 14.25 -21.95 -9.52
CA VAL A 74 13.19 -22.96 -9.76
C VAL A 74 12.11 -22.41 -10.69
N ILE A 75 11.68 -21.17 -10.48
CA ILE A 75 10.59 -20.54 -11.24
C ILE A 75 11.09 -20.03 -12.60
N GLY A 76 12.37 -19.63 -12.67
CA GLY A 76 12.95 -19.02 -13.86
C GLY A 76 12.57 -17.56 -14.07
N GLU A 77 12.01 -16.91 -13.05
CA GLU A 77 11.71 -15.48 -13.02
C GLU A 77 12.41 -14.81 -11.83
N LYS A 78 12.75 -13.53 -11.96
CA LYS A 78 13.31 -12.76 -10.86
C LYS A 78 12.28 -12.62 -9.73
N ILE A 79 12.59 -13.23 -8.60
CA ILE A 79 11.80 -13.12 -7.37
C ILE A 79 12.54 -12.21 -6.39
N ASP A 80 11.81 -11.32 -5.72
CA ASP A 80 12.37 -10.46 -4.67
C ASP A 80 11.30 -10.03 -3.66
N VAL A 81 11.73 -9.63 -2.47
CA VAL A 81 10.93 -8.88 -1.51
C VAL A 81 11.35 -7.42 -1.59
N SER A 82 10.46 -6.55 -2.00
CA SER A 82 10.78 -5.14 -2.26
C SER A 82 10.26 -4.17 -1.20
N ALA A 83 9.28 -4.57 -0.40
CA ALA A 83 8.73 -3.71 0.65
C ALA A 83 8.11 -4.53 1.79
N ILE A 84 8.14 -3.93 2.96
CA ILE A 84 7.33 -4.31 4.13
C ILE A 84 6.74 -3.03 4.71
N GLU A 85 5.44 -3.06 5.02
CA GLU A 85 4.73 -1.95 5.67
C GLU A 85 4.01 -2.45 6.90
N ILE A 86 3.98 -1.61 7.94
CA ILE A 86 3.43 -1.95 9.24
C ILE A 86 2.55 -0.80 9.72
N VAL A 87 1.36 -1.14 10.21
CA VAL A 87 0.46 -0.21 10.91
C VAL A 87 0.11 -0.78 12.27
N GLU A 88 0.28 0.02 13.31
CA GLU A 88 -0.13 -0.29 14.68
C GLU A 88 -1.18 0.71 15.15
N ALA A 89 -2.29 0.23 15.71
CA ALA A 89 -3.42 1.05 16.15
C ALA A 89 -4.29 0.29 17.16
N GLU A 90 -5.31 0.95 17.71
CA GLU A 90 -6.31 0.31 18.59
C GLU A 90 -7.05 -0.81 17.88
N HIS A 91 -7.31 -0.65 16.58
CA HIS A 91 -7.85 -1.69 15.71
C HIS A 91 -7.19 -1.57 14.34
N VAL A 92 -6.78 -2.69 13.75
CA VAL A 92 -6.21 -2.71 12.40
C VAL A 92 -6.99 -3.62 11.47
N VAL A 93 -7.06 -3.25 10.20
CA VAL A 93 -7.70 -4.04 9.15
C VAL A 93 -6.72 -4.23 7.99
N ALA A 94 -6.66 -5.45 7.47
CA ALA A 94 -5.97 -5.78 6.23
C ALA A 94 -6.98 -6.18 5.17
N TYR A 95 -6.82 -5.64 3.96
CA TYR A 95 -7.60 -6.01 2.78
C TYR A 95 -6.66 -6.50 1.69
N ASN A 96 -6.91 -7.71 1.19
CA ASN A 96 -6.22 -8.28 0.05
C ASN A 96 -7.17 -8.34 -1.14
N HIS A 97 -6.84 -7.64 -2.22
CA HIS A 97 -7.66 -7.67 -3.42
C HIS A 97 -7.43 -8.97 -4.20
N PRO A 98 -8.46 -9.58 -4.78
CA PRO A 98 -8.30 -10.76 -5.64
C PRO A 98 -7.26 -10.53 -6.75
N GLY A 99 -6.41 -11.54 -7.00
CA GLY A 99 -5.33 -11.45 -7.98
C GLY A 99 -3.96 -11.07 -7.39
N ASN A 100 -3.87 -10.83 -6.08
CA ASN A 100 -2.60 -10.64 -5.33
C ASN A 100 -1.74 -9.43 -5.74
N LYS A 101 -2.30 -8.50 -6.52
CA LYS A 101 -1.58 -7.31 -7.01
C LYS A 101 -1.75 -6.08 -6.14
N LEU A 102 -2.76 -6.07 -5.29
CA LEU A 102 -3.15 -4.94 -4.48
C LEU A 102 -3.59 -5.39 -3.10
N ALA A 103 -3.10 -4.71 -2.08
CA ALA A 103 -3.54 -4.85 -0.70
C ALA A 103 -3.52 -3.49 -0.01
N SER A 104 -4.27 -3.36 1.07
CA SER A 104 -4.22 -2.19 1.95
C SER A 104 -4.26 -2.60 3.41
N ILE A 105 -3.65 -1.79 4.27
CA ILE A 105 -3.71 -1.91 5.72
C ILE A 105 -4.13 -0.56 6.31
N VAL A 106 -5.05 -0.61 7.28
CA VAL A 106 -5.64 0.59 7.89
C VAL A 106 -5.64 0.45 9.40
N GLY A 107 -5.23 1.51 10.09
CA GLY A 107 -5.31 1.64 11.53
C GLY A 107 -6.43 2.59 11.95
N LEU A 108 -7.17 2.21 12.99
CA LEU A 108 -8.27 2.96 13.57
C LEU A 108 -7.99 3.25 15.05
N ASN A 109 -8.37 4.42 15.53
CA ASN A 109 -8.13 4.87 16.89
C ASN A 109 -9.20 4.44 17.90
N LYS A 110 -10.08 3.53 17.52
CA LYS A 110 -11.11 2.90 18.34
C LYS A 110 -11.17 1.41 18.03
N ASP A 111 -11.77 0.65 18.94
CA ASP A 111 -12.02 -0.78 18.77
C ASP A 111 -13.53 -1.06 18.86
N GLY A 112 -13.93 -2.25 18.42
CA GLY A 112 -15.31 -2.75 18.47
C GLY A 112 -15.82 -3.23 17.10
N GLU A 113 -16.93 -3.95 17.10
CA GLU A 113 -17.49 -4.59 15.90
C GLU A 113 -17.85 -3.55 14.80
N ALA A 114 -18.50 -2.45 15.18
CA ALA A 114 -18.83 -1.38 14.23
C ALA A 114 -17.60 -0.70 13.66
N VAL A 115 -16.50 -0.60 14.43
CA VAL A 115 -15.20 -0.06 13.98
C VAL A 115 -14.55 -1.03 13.01
N ALA A 116 -14.60 -2.33 13.28
CA ALA A 116 -14.08 -3.35 12.37
C ALA A 116 -14.78 -3.32 11.00
N ASP A 117 -16.10 -3.16 10.97
CA ASP A 117 -16.86 -3.07 9.72
C ASP A 117 -16.57 -1.78 8.96
N ALA A 118 -16.50 -0.65 9.65
CA ALA A 118 -16.07 0.61 9.04
C ALA A 118 -14.63 0.52 8.48
N GLY A 119 -13.73 -0.11 9.24
CA GLY A 119 -12.34 -0.32 8.84
C GLY A 119 -12.21 -1.13 7.55
N LYS A 120 -13.04 -2.17 7.35
CA LYS A 120 -13.07 -2.94 6.10
C LYS A 120 -13.47 -2.07 4.91
N GLN A 121 -14.47 -1.20 5.10
CA GLN A 121 -14.92 -0.28 4.05
C GLN A 121 -13.81 0.74 3.72
N VAL A 122 -13.16 1.29 4.73
CA VAL A 122 -12.02 2.20 4.54
C VAL A 122 -10.85 1.50 3.85
N ALA A 123 -10.52 0.26 4.22
CA ALA A 123 -9.45 -0.50 3.56
C ALA A 123 -9.75 -0.76 2.07
N MET A 124 -11.01 -1.06 1.72
CA MET A 124 -11.45 -1.18 0.32
C MET A 124 -11.39 0.17 -0.40
N GLN A 125 -11.78 1.27 0.26
CA GLN A 125 -11.67 2.64 -0.27
C GLN A 125 -10.22 2.98 -0.60
N VAL A 126 -9.29 2.73 0.33
CA VAL A 126 -7.84 2.95 0.12
C VAL A 126 -7.33 2.16 -1.08
N ALA A 127 -7.72 0.88 -1.19
CA ALA A 127 -7.32 0.04 -2.30
C ALA A 127 -7.85 0.54 -3.67
N ALA A 128 -9.09 1.03 -3.70
CA ALA A 128 -9.74 1.44 -4.94
C ALA A 128 -9.37 2.87 -5.37
N MET A 129 -9.22 3.79 -4.42
CA MET A 129 -9.05 5.23 -4.69
C MET A 129 -7.62 5.71 -4.50
N ALA A 130 -6.73 4.87 -4.00
CA ALA A 130 -5.30 5.14 -3.82
C ALA A 130 -5.00 6.55 -3.26
N PRO A 131 -5.56 6.94 -2.10
CA PRO A 131 -5.30 8.27 -1.54
C PRO A 131 -3.82 8.43 -1.24
N ILE A 132 -3.29 9.63 -1.49
CA ILE A 132 -1.86 9.94 -1.28
C ILE A 132 -1.56 10.34 0.16
N ALA A 133 -2.58 10.74 0.92
CA ALA A 133 -2.48 11.12 2.32
C ALA A 133 -3.84 10.94 3.02
N LEU A 134 -3.85 11.00 4.33
CA LEU A 134 -5.07 10.95 5.14
C LEU A 134 -5.90 12.23 4.96
N ASN A 135 -5.24 13.39 5.00
CA ASN A 135 -5.85 14.71 4.82
C ASN A 135 -4.91 15.62 4.01
N GLU A 136 -5.37 16.83 3.70
CA GLU A 136 -4.64 17.81 2.90
C GLU A 136 -3.33 18.27 3.56
N GLU A 137 -3.29 18.37 4.89
CA GLU A 137 -2.12 18.82 5.66
C GLU A 137 -0.95 17.83 5.60
N GLN A 138 -1.23 16.57 5.30
CA GLN A 138 -0.24 15.51 5.19
C GLN A 138 0.30 15.30 3.78
N VAL A 139 -0.21 16.04 2.80
CA VAL A 139 0.34 16.02 1.43
C VAL A 139 1.64 16.81 1.41
N ASP A 140 2.70 16.20 0.87
CA ASP A 140 4.01 16.85 0.83
C ASP A 140 4.02 18.09 -0.08
N GLU A 141 4.84 19.09 0.30
CA GLU A 141 4.93 20.36 -0.41
C GLU A 141 5.41 20.18 -1.85
N ALA A 142 6.25 19.21 -2.13
CA ALA A 142 6.75 18.93 -3.48
C ALA A 142 5.63 18.43 -4.39
N THR A 143 4.73 17.61 -3.89
CA THR A 143 3.53 17.16 -4.62
C THR A 143 2.61 18.35 -4.91
N ILE A 144 2.34 19.21 -3.92
CA ILE A 144 1.51 20.41 -4.10
C ILE A 144 2.15 21.36 -5.13
N ALA A 145 3.45 21.60 -5.04
CA ALA A 145 4.18 22.44 -6.00
C ALA A 145 4.11 21.89 -7.43
N ARG A 146 4.26 20.58 -7.60
CA ARG A 146 4.16 19.92 -8.91
C ARG A 146 2.75 20.04 -9.49
N GLU A 147 1.71 19.81 -8.69
CA GLU A 147 0.33 19.95 -9.13
C GLU A 147 -0.02 21.42 -9.47
N MET A 148 0.59 22.39 -8.77
CA MET A 148 0.47 23.81 -9.12
C MET A 148 1.07 24.10 -10.49
N GLU A 149 2.29 23.62 -10.79
CA GLU A 149 2.93 23.79 -12.11
C GLU A 149 2.13 23.11 -13.22
N VAL A 150 1.67 21.88 -13.02
CA VAL A 150 0.81 21.18 -13.97
C VAL A 150 -0.49 21.97 -14.22
N GLY A 151 -1.09 22.51 -13.16
CA GLY A 151 -2.29 23.35 -13.27
C GLY A 151 -2.08 24.61 -14.09
N LYS A 152 -0.92 25.28 -13.92
CA LYS A 152 -0.53 26.47 -14.72
C LYS A 152 -0.32 26.12 -16.19
N GLU A 153 0.46 25.06 -16.46
CA GLU A 153 0.71 24.60 -17.84
C GLU A 153 -0.59 24.25 -18.56
N GLN A 154 -1.49 23.54 -17.91
CA GLN A 154 -2.79 23.21 -18.48
C GLN A 154 -3.64 24.45 -18.76
N ALA A 155 -3.69 25.43 -17.83
CA ALA A 155 -4.43 26.66 -18.03
C ALA A 155 -3.89 27.46 -19.23
N LEU A 156 -2.57 27.54 -19.41
CA LEU A 156 -1.95 28.16 -20.55
C LEU A 156 -2.25 27.43 -21.86
N ALA A 157 -2.18 26.09 -21.85
CA ALA A 157 -2.49 25.25 -23.01
C ALA A 157 -3.97 25.38 -23.43
N GLU A 158 -4.88 25.63 -22.47
CA GLU A 158 -6.31 25.90 -22.71
C GLU A 158 -6.56 27.36 -23.18
N GLY A 159 -5.52 28.16 -23.36
CA GLY A 159 -5.62 29.55 -23.82
C GLY A 159 -6.23 30.50 -22.79
N LYS A 160 -6.12 30.19 -21.48
CA LYS A 160 -6.61 31.07 -20.42
C LYS A 160 -5.75 32.34 -20.32
N PRO A 161 -6.33 33.50 -19.97
CA PRO A 161 -5.58 34.72 -19.75
C PRO A 161 -4.50 34.54 -18.67
N VAL A 162 -3.29 35.08 -18.93
CA VAL A 162 -2.12 34.91 -18.03
C VAL A 162 -2.42 35.36 -16.59
N GLU A 163 -3.18 36.45 -16.43
CA GLU A 163 -3.59 36.98 -15.14
C GLU A 163 -4.53 36.03 -14.35
N MET A 164 -5.16 35.05 -15.01
CA MET A 164 -6.04 34.07 -14.38
C MET A 164 -5.37 32.71 -14.13
N VAL A 165 -4.21 32.45 -14.73
CA VAL A 165 -3.54 31.16 -14.71
C VAL A 165 -3.25 30.69 -13.29
N GLU A 166 -2.76 31.56 -12.42
CA GLU A 166 -2.43 31.19 -11.04
C GLU A 166 -3.67 30.82 -10.24
N LYS A 167 -4.75 31.63 -10.34
CA LYS A 167 -6.02 31.34 -9.66
C LYS A 167 -6.68 30.05 -10.16
N ILE A 168 -6.57 29.76 -11.45
CA ILE A 168 -7.06 28.50 -12.03
C ILE A 168 -6.25 27.33 -11.50
N ALA A 169 -4.92 27.45 -11.43
CA ALA A 169 -4.03 26.41 -10.89
C ALA A 169 -4.32 26.14 -9.40
N GLU A 170 -4.52 27.18 -8.59
CA GLU A 170 -4.95 27.01 -7.19
C GLU A 170 -6.26 26.24 -7.06
N GLY A 171 -7.23 26.53 -7.91
CA GLY A 171 -8.50 25.80 -7.96
C GLY A 171 -8.32 24.32 -8.33
N LYS A 172 -7.41 24.02 -9.29
CA LYS A 172 -7.07 22.66 -9.65
C LYS A 172 -6.37 21.92 -8.51
N VAL A 173 -5.45 22.55 -7.80
CA VAL A 173 -4.79 21.98 -6.61
C VAL A 173 -5.80 21.65 -5.51
N LYS A 174 -6.71 22.57 -5.20
CA LYS A 174 -7.79 22.30 -4.21
C LYS A 174 -8.64 21.10 -4.61
N LYS A 175 -8.99 20.99 -5.88
CA LYS A 175 -9.72 19.84 -6.40
C LYS A 175 -8.89 18.54 -6.28
N PHE A 176 -7.62 18.60 -6.65
CA PHE A 176 -6.69 17.47 -6.52
C PHE A 176 -6.60 16.98 -5.07
N LEU A 177 -6.39 17.87 -4.11
CA LEU A 177 -6.31 17.53 -2.68
C LEU A 177 -7.60 16.88 -2.19
N LYS A 178 -8.75 17.41 -2.59
CA LYS A 178 -10.05 16.83 -2.23
C LYS A 178 -10.26 15.42 -2.80
N GLU A 179 -9.83 15.18 -4.04
CA GLU A 179 -10.02 13.90 -4.71
C GLU A 179 -8.99 12.84 -4.29
N ASN A 180 -7.84 13.25 -3.76
CA ASN A 180 -6.69 12.37 -3.48
C ASN A 180 -6.34 12.25 -1.99
N THR A 181 -7.14 12.78 -1.08
CA THR A 181 -6.96 12.57 0.37
C THR A 181 -8.12 11.75 0.94
N LEU A 182 -7.80 10.76 1.77
CA LEU A 182 -8.75 9.74 2.23
C LEU A 182 -10.00 10.35 2.89
N LEU A 183 -9.81 11.31 3.80
CA LEU A 183 -10.93 11.92 4.55
C LEU A 183 -11.82 12.84 3.71
N ASN A 184 -11.38 13.26 2.54
CA ASN A 184 -12.11 14.15 1.63
C ASN A 184 -12.68 13.43 0.41
N GLN A 185 -12.23 12.21 0.12
CA GLN A 185 -12.77 11.41 -0.98
C GLN A 185 -14.23 11.04 -0.72
N PRO A 186 -15.09 11.03 -1.75
CA PRO A 186 -16.43 10.47 -1.62
C PRO A 186 -16.34 8.97 -1.33
N SER A 187 -17.24 8.48 -0.46
CA SER A 187 -17.33 7.05 -0.16
C SER A 187 -17.75 6.26 -1.41
N LEU A 188 -17.14 5.10 -1.61
CA LEU A 188 -17.52 4.18 -2.70
C LEU A 188 -18.88 3.51 -2.49
N ARG A 189 -19.46 3.63 -1.29
CA ARG A 189 -20.69 2.93 -0.90
C ARG A 189 -21.87 3.83 -0.56
N ASP A 190 -21.73 5.13 -0.77
CA ASP A 190 -22.84 6.08 -0.58
C ASP A 190 -23.68 6.22 -1.86
#